data_775984a4976f5bdb8c5d608ed163e61a
#
_entry.id   775984a4976f5bdb8c5d608ed163e61a
#
_cell.length_a   1.000
_cell.length_b   1.000
_cell.length_c   1.000
_cell.angle_alpha   90.00
_cell.angle_beta   90.00
_cell.angle_gamma   90.00
#
_symmetry.space_group_name_H-M   'P 1'
#
loop_
_entity.id
_entity.type
_entity.pdbx_description
1 polymer ?
#
loop_
_entity_poly.entity_id
_entity_poly.type
_entity_poly.pdbx_seq_one_letter_code
_entity_poly.pdbx_strand_id
1 'polypeptide(L)'
;MDTDQIEYVLEVRSTMSMNKAAESLGVSQPTLSYQIKKLETELGFDIFSREGRGITLTPAGEQFCNSLFGIRLELRKTIEHCQNISGRFADNITVGLPERSVLRFLPEAIRLFSKEFPKVSVTPMFNSYGDFGQFLSGSIDIIFSERGALGKNAGILEHHIYDSNIYLVTRDDDPLTRLELIHEGDLQGRTLMVGGGSPPILRDVQKRVIAQSGVEYFNSNDHDTTLVNVASGKGVCLSPGFLMQEEQGFKWNRFDCPERFDCVLCTKANDTRDSVRRLVEIIADLYAKYDGPL
;
A
#
# COMPACT_ATOMS: atom_id res chain seq x y z
N MET A 1 13.45 -20.24 17.48
CA MET A 1 12.49 -19.21 18.00
C MET A 1 11.07 -19.66 17.72
N ASP A 2 10.16 -19.58 18.69
CA ASP A 2 8.75 -19.92 18.60
C ASP A 2 7.86 -18.71 18.96
N THR A 3 6.53 -18.87 18.82
CA THR A 3 5.56 -17.78 19.06
C THR A 3 5.52 -17.32 20.51
N ASP A 4 5.71 -18.23 21.46
CA ASP A 4 5.72 -17.88 22.88
C ASP A 4 6.95 -17.04 23.22
N GLN A 5 8.10 -17.35 22.65
CA GLN A 5 9.32 -16.55 22.79
C GLN A 5 9.18 -15.13 22.21
N ILE A 6 8.39 -14.96 21.13
CA ILE A 6 8.05 -13.64 20.63
C ILE A 6 7.27 -12.84 21.67
N GLU A 7 6.23 -13.43 22.24
CA GLU A 7 5.42 -12.76 23.26
C GLU A 7 6.26 -12.45 24.52
N TYR A 8 7.11 -13.37 24.94
CA TYR A 8 8.02 -13.17 26.09
C TYR A 8 8.93 -11.96 25.90
N VAL A 9 9.60 -11.86 24.75
CA VAL A 9 10.48 -10.72 24.45
C VAL A 9 9.73 -9.40 24.45
N LEU A 10 8.57 -9.36 23.78
CA LEU A 10 7.80 -8.13 23.64
C LEU A 10 7.18 -7.68 24.97
N GLU A 11 6.79 -8.61 25.83
CA GLU A 11 6.26 -8.30 27.16
C GLU A 11 7.36 -7.82 28.11
N VAL A 12 8.56 -8.43 28.08
CA VAL A 12 9.70 -7.94 28.86
C VAL A 12 10.11 -6.54 28.40
N ARG A 13 10.09 -6.27 27.08
CA ARG A 13 10.33 -4.92 26.51
C ARG A 13 9.30 -3.92 27.02
N SER A 14 8.02 -4.29 27.05
CA SER A 14 6.93 -3.40 27.45
C SER A 14 7.02 -3.02 28.93
N THR A 15 7.30 -4.00 29.78
CA THR A 15 7.31 -3.82 31.23
C THR A 15 8.68 -3.41 31.79
N MET A 16 9.75 -3.61 31.03
CA MET A 16 11.15 -3.47 31.46
C MET A 16 11.43 -4.20 32.79
N SER A 17 10.73 -5.32 33.01
CA SER A 17 10.80 -6.08 34.26
C SER A 17 10.44 -7.55 34.03
N MET A 18 11.38 -8.47 34.33
CA MET A 18 11.10 -9.92 34.25
C MET A 18 9.97 -10.36 35.15
N ASN A 19 9.83 -9.76 36.33
CA ASN A 19 8.77 -10.15 37.28
C ASN A 19 7.40 -9.71 36.78
N LYS A 20 7.25 -8.45 36.33
CA LYS A 20 5.98 -7.94 35.80
C LYS A 20 5.58 -8.64 34.50
N ALA A 21 6.56 -8.91 33.62
CA ALA A 21 6.31 -9.66 32.39
C ALA A 21 5.85 -11.09 32.68
N ALA A 22 6.49 -11.78 33.62
CA ALA A 22 6.12 -13.13 34.00
C ALA A 22 4.70 -13.18 34.60
N GLU A 23 4.36 -12.20 35.46
CA GLU A 23 3.01 -12.05 36.02
C GLU A 23 1.96 -11.82 34.94
N SER A 24 2.21 -10.89 34.00
CA SER A 24 1.33 -10.59 32.87
C SER A 24 1.10 -11.81 31.97
N LEU A 25 2.15 -12.60 31.74
CA LEU A 25 2.12 -13.79 30.87
C LEU A 25 1.62 -15.06 31.59
N GLY A 26 1.38 -15.00 32.91
CA GLY A 26 0.95 -16.16 33.69
C GLY A 26 2.00 -17.26 33.80
N VAL A 27 3.28 -16.92 33.72
CA VAL A 27 4.40 -17.86 33.82
C VAL A 27 5.27 -17.56 35.04
N SER A 28 6.11 -18.51 35.46
CA SER A 28 7.10 -18.22 36.50
C SER A 28 8.26 -17.37 35.96
N GLN A 29 8.78 -16.45 36.77
CA GLN A 29 9.92 -15.64 36.40
C GLN A 29 11.16 -16.47 35.99
N PRO A 30 11.51 -17.58 36.69
CA PRO A 30 12.58 -18.47 36.24
C PRO A 30 12.35 -19.04 34.82
N THR A 31 11.10 -19.44 34.52
CA THR A 31 10.73 -19.94 33.19
C THR A 31 10.94 -18.87 32.13
N LEU A 32 10.45 -17.66 32.37
CA LEU A 32 10.61 -16.53 31.45
C LEU A 32 12.09 -16.21 31.20
N SER A 33 12.87 -16.10 32.30
CA SER A 33 14.32 -15.83 32.19
C SER A 33 15.08 -16.91 31.42
N TYR A 34 14.72 -18.18 31.63
CA TYR A 34 15.30 -19.29 30.88
C TYR A 34 14.98 -19.22 29.38
N GLN A 35 13.72 -18.94 29.02
CA GLN A 35 13.30 -18.84 27.62
C GLN A 35 13.97 -17.66 26.90
N ILE A 36 14.05 -16.51 27.56
CA ILE A 36 14.77 -15.35 27.01
C ILE A 36 16.26 -15.71 26.77
N LYS A 37 16.92 -16.30 27.78
CA LYS A 37 18.34 -16.65 27.64
C LYS A 37 18.59 -17.73 26.58
N LYS A 38 17.68 -18.70 26.46
CA LYS A 38 17.71 -19.70 25.40
C LYS A 38 17.62 -19.04 24.02
N LEU A 39 16.69 -18.09 23.85
CA LEU A 39 16.52 -17.35 22.62
C LEU A 39 17.77 -16.50 22.29
N GLU A 40 18.30 -15.74 23.25
CA GLU A 40 19.52 -14.95 23.05
C GLU A 40 20.70 -15.83 22.61
N THR A 41 20.80 -17.04 23.18
CA THR A 41 21.84 -18.02 22.78
C THR A 41 21.63 -18.50 21.34
N GLU A 42 20.39 -18.77 20.94
CA GLU A 42 20.03 -19.17 19.58
C GLU A 42 20.32 -18.06 18.55
N LEU A 43 20.01 -16.80 18.92
CA LEU A 43 20.20 -15.63 18.07
C LEU A 43 21.67 -15.18 17.97
N GLY A 44 22.50 -15.53 18.96
CA GLY A 44 23.92 -15.15 19.01
C GLY A 44 24.16 -13.71 19.49
N PHE A 45 23.16 -13.06 20.07
CA PHE A 45 23.28 -11.73 20.70
C PHE A 45 22.32 -11.60 21.88
N ASP A 46 22.68 -10.75 22.84
CA ASP A 46 21.82 -10.43 23.98
C ASP A 46 20.80 -9.36 23.56
N ILE A 47 19.51 -9.61 23.84
CA ILE A 47 18.40 -8.67 23.62
C ILE A 47 18.36 -7.69 24.78
N PHE A 48 18.54 -8.20 26.01
CA PHE A 48 18.45 -7.43 27.25
C PHE A 48 19.81 -7.39 27.95
N SER A 49 20.16 -6.22 28.50
CA SER A 49 21.29 -6.05 29.39
C SER A 49 20.80 -5.91 30.83
N ARG A 50 21.56 -6.43 31.77
CA ARG A 50 21.34 -6.26 33.21
C ARG A 50 22.42 -5.31 33.75
N GLU A 51 22.18 -4.02 33.67
CA GLU A 51 23.05 -3.02 34.25
C GLU A 51 22.41 -2.44 35.52
N GLY A 52 23.09 -2.61 36.65
CA GLY A 52 22.60 -2.10 37.95
C GLY A 52 21.35 -2.81 38.47
N ARG A 53 20.30 -2.05 38.82
CA ARG A 53 19.05 -2.56 39.45
C ARG A 53 17.91 -2.84 38.45
N GLY A 54 18.17 -2.81 37.16
CA GLY A 54 17.11 -2.91 36.15
C GLY A 54 17.49 -3.75 34.93
N ILE A 55 16.54 -3.86 34.02
CA ILE A 55 16.70 -4.44 32.68
C ILE A 55 16.64 -3.29 31.68
N THR A 56 17.58 -3.27 30.73
CA THR A 56 17.62 -2.34 29.60
C THR A 56 17.74 -3.15 28.31
N LEU A 57 17.35 -2.54 27.18
CA LEU A 57 17.60 -3.13 25.86
C LEU A 57 19.06 -2.89 25.44
N THR A 58 19.67 -3.87 24.81
CA THR A 58 20.90 -3.63 24.03
C THR A 58 20.54 -2.90 22.73
N PRO A 59 21.48 -2.24 22.04
CA PRO A 59 21.22 -1.65 20.72
C PRO A 59 20.68 -2.67 19.70
N ALA A 60 21.23 -3.89 19.71
CA ALA A 60 20.76 -4.99 18.87
C ALA A 60 19.34 -5.44 19.28
N GLY A 61 19.09 -5.52 20.61
CA GLY A 61 17.78 -5.84 21.16
C GLY A 61 16.70 -4.83 20.82
N GLU A 62 17.02 -3.55 20.81
CA GLU A 62 16.07 -2.51 20.41
C GLU A 62 15.63 -2.66 18.94
N GLN A 63 16.59 -2.82 18.04
CA GLN A 63 16.30 -3.04 16.62
C GLN A 63 15.53 -4.33 16.40
N PHE A 64 15.95 -5.42 17.06
CA PHE A 64 15.27 -6.71 17.01
C PHE A 64 13.82 -6.62 17.49
N CYS A 65 13.55 -6.02 18.65
CA CYS A 65 12.21 -5.87 19.20
C CYS A 65 11.31 -4.99 18.30
N ASN A 66 11.85 -3.94 17.66
CA ASN A 66 11.08 -3.11 16.72
C ASN A 66 10.60 -3.94 15.53
N SER A 67 11.49 -4.74 14.94
CA SER A 67 11.14 -5.65 13.83
C SER A 67 10.19 -6.76 14.28
N LEU A 68 10.42 -7.33 15.45
CA LEU A 68 9.63 -8.44 16.01
C LEU A 68 8.17 -8.02 16.27
N PHE A 69 7.94 -6.77 16.69
CA PHE A 69 6.60 -6.22 16.86
C PHE A 69 5.81 -6.22 15.54
N GLY A 70 6.45 -5.81 14.44
CA GLY A 70 5.84 -5.86 13.11
C GLY A 70 5.50 -7.28 12.65
N ILE A 71 6.45 -8.22 12.85
CA ILE A 71 6.25 -9.64 12.52
C ILE A 71 5.08 -10.24 13.31
N ARG A 72 4.99 -9.97 14.61
CA ARG A 72 3.87 -10.43 15.46
C ARG A 72 2.53 -9.90 14.96
N LEU A 73 2.47 -8.60 14.63
CA LEU A 73 1.24 -7.99 14.12
C LEU A 73 0.80 -8.65 12.81
N GLU A 74 1.74 -8.90 11.92
CA GLU A 74 1.46 -9.53 10.63
C GLU A 74 1.01 -10.99 10.78
N LEU A 75 1.67 -11.74 11.66
CA LEU A 75 1.26 -13.11 11.98
C LEU A 75 -0.16 -13.15 12.56
N ARG A 76 -0.50 -12.24 13.48
CA ARG A 76 -1.85 -12.14 14.04
C ARG A 76 -2.89 -11.85 12.96
N LYS A 77 -2.66 -10.86 12.10
CA LYS A 77 -3.53 -10.54 10.97
C LYS A 77 -3.74 -11.75 10.06
N THR A 78 -2.66 -12.48 9.76
CA THR A 78 -2.71 -13.68 8.92
C THR A 78 -3.58 -14.77 9.56
N ILE A 79 -3.41 -15.02 10.87
CA ILE A 79 -4.22 -16.02 11.59
C ILE A 79 -5.70 -15.60 11.60
N GLU A 80 -6.02 -14.37 11.96
CA GLU A 80 -7.38 -13.83 11.97
C GLU A 80 -8.03 -13.92 10.57
N HIS A 81 -7.26 -13.59 9.53
CA HIS A 81 -7.71 -13.71 8.15
C HIS A 81 -8.04 -15.17 7.79
N CYS A 82 -7.15 -16.11 8.07
CA CYS A 82 -7.38 -17.53 7.85
C CYS A 82 -8.58 -18.07 8.63
N GLN A 83 -8.77 -17.65 9.90
CA GLN A 83 -9.92 -18.01 10.71
C GLN A 83 -11.24 -17.52 10.11
N ASN A 84 -11.26 -16.28 9.58
CA ASN A 84 -12.44 -15.72 8.91
C ASN A 84 -12.83 -16.49 7.65
N ILE A 85 -11.85 -17.01 6.92
CA ILE A 85 -12.06 -17.78 5.68
C ILE A 85 -12.47 -19.22 5.99
N SER A 86 -11.79 -19.89 6.91
CA SER A 86 -11.85 -21.35 7.13
C SER A 86 -13.24 -21.92 7.49
N GLY A 87 -14.14 -21.07 7.99
CA GLY A 87 -15.47 -21.51 8.42
C GLY A 87 -16.61 -21.23 7.43
N ARG A 88 -16.37 -20.39 6.40
CA ARG A 88 -17.44 -19.85 5.55
C ARG A 88 -17.22 -20.07 4.06
N PHE A 89 -15.98 -20.06 3.62
CA PHE A 89 -15.61 -20.04 2.22
C PHE A 89 -14.73 -21.25 1.87
N ALA A 90 -14.88 -21.77 0.65
CA ALA A 90 -14.06 -22.84 0.13
C ALA A 90 -12.78 -22.34 -0.57
N ASP A 91 -12.76 -21.04 -0.95
CA ASP A 91 -11.64 -20.38 -1.63
C ASP A 91 -11.65 -18.88 -1.29
N ASN A 92 -10.52 -18.22 -1.54
CA ASN A 92 -10.37 -16.76 -1.39
C ASN A 92 -9.63 -16.19 -2.59
N ILE A 93 -10.05 -14.99 -3.03
CA ILE A 93 -9.35 -14.19 -4.02
C ILE A 93 -8.86 -12.92 -3.34
N THR A 94 -7.55 -12.73 -3.32
CA THR A 94 -6.94 -11.52 -2.78
C THR A 94 -6.67 -10.52 -3.90
N VAL A 95 -7.25 -9.31 -3.77
CA VAL A 95 -7.11 -8.23 -4.75
C VAL A 95 -6.22 -7.14 -4.17
N GLY A 96 -5.02 -6.99 -4.73
CA GLY A 96 -4.05 -5.96 -4.36
C GLY A 96 -4.36 -4.63 -5.04
N LEU A 97 -4.40 -3.57 -4.23
CA LEU A 97 -4.70 -2.20 -4.65
C LEU A 97 -3.62 -1.26 -4.13
N PRO A 98 -3.23 -0.21 -4.87
CA PRO A 98 -2.42 0.84 -4.30
C PRO A 98 -3.14 1.50 -3.12
N GLU A 99 -2.38 1.86 -2.09
CA GLU A 99 -2.87 2.75 -1.05
C GLU A 99 -3.44 4.02 -1.70
N ARG A 100 -4.57 4.50 -1.20
CA ARG A 100 -5.33 5.64 -1.76
C ARG A 100 -5.99 5.42 -3.11
N SER A 101 -5.78 4.28 -3.81
CA SER A 101 -6.60 3.99 -4.97
C SER A 101 -7.96 3.46 -4.51
N VAL A 102 -9.02 4.03 -5.06
CA VAL A 102 -10.35 3.45 -4.95
C VAL A 102 -10.68 2.82 -6.28
N LEU A 103 -10.67 1.50 -6.33
CA LEU A 103 -11.39 0.82 -7.42
C LEU A 103 -12.88 1.12 -7.22
N ARG A 104 -13.37 2.15 -7.90
CA ARG A 104 -14.73 2.71 -7.75
C ARG A 104 -15.82 1.67 -7.73
N PHE A 105 -15.70 0.63 -8.56
CA PHE A 105 -16.69 -0.41 -8.71
C PHE A 105 -16.35 -1.71 -7.97
N LEU A 106 -15.26 -1.75 -7.20
CA LEU A 106 -14.88 -2.97 -6.49
C LEU A 106 -15.97 -3.46 -5.51
N PRO A 107 -16.62 -2.61 -4.71
CA PRO A 107 -17.72 -3.05 -3.85
C PRO A 107 -18.88 -3.67 -4.63
N GLU A 108 -19.25 -3.04 -5.75
CA GLU A 108 -20.31 -3.55 -6.63
C GLU A 108 -19.90 -4.87 -7.32
N ALA A 109 -18.65 -4.94 -7.78
CA ALA A 109 -18.09 -6.15 -8.38
C ALA A 109 -18.11 -7.33 -7.39
N ILE A 110 -17.69 -7.11 -6.14
CA ILE A 110 -17.74 -8.12 -5.08
C ILE A 110 -19.18 -8.55 -4.83
N ARG A 111 -20.14 -7.62 -4.80
CA ARG A 111 -21.56 -7.92 -4.62
C ARG A 111 -22.14 -8.78 -5.75
N LEU A 112 -21.78 -8.49 -6.99
CA LEU A 112 -22.20 -9.27 -8.16
C LEU A 112 -21.53 -10.64 -8.15
N PHE A 113 -20.22 -10.68 -7.93
CA PHE A 113 -19.42 -11.90 -7.87
C PHE A 113 -19.94 -12.87 -6.79
N SER A 114 -20.25 -12.39 -5.59
CA SER A 114 -20.74 -13.22 -4.48
C SER A 114 -22.07 -13.92 -4.76
N LYS A 115 -22.86 -13.44 -5.73
CA LYS A 115 -24.10 -14.12 -6.18
C LYS A 115 -23.77 -15.34 -7.06
N GLU A 116 -22.72 -15.25 -7.89
CA GLU A 116 -22.27 -16.32 -8.77
C GLU A 116 -21.39 -17.33 -8.03
N PHE A 117 -20.54 -16.85 -7.11
CA PHE A 117 -19.57 -17.63 -6.34
C PHE A 117 -19.75 -17.46 -4.82
N PRO A 118 -20.87 -17.93 -4.22
CA PRO A 118 -21.18 -17.67 -2.81
C PRO A 118 -20.21 -18.34 -1.83
N LYS A 119 -19.39 -19.28 -2.29
CA LYS A 119 -18.39 -19.99 -1.47
C LYS A 119 -16.96 -19.44 -1.68
N VAL A 120 -16.79 -18.37 -2.44
CA VAL A 120 -15.49 -17.73 -2.67
C VAL A 120 -15.51 -16.35 -2.03
N SER A 121 -14.55 -16.09 -1.15
CA SER A 121 -14.35 -14.76 -0.56
C SER A 121 -13.51 -13.89 -1.49
N VAL A 122 -13.74 -12.57 -1.47
CA VAL A 122 -12.85 -11.58 -2.10
C VAL A 122 -12.33 -10.64 -1.03
N THR A 123 -11.00 -10.58 -0.91
CA THR A 123 -10.33 -9.78 0.12
C THR A 123 -9.49 -8.68 -0.54
N PRO A 124 -9.86 -7.40 -0.43
CA PRO A 124 -9.02 -6.29 -0.84
C PRO A 124 -7.81 -6.17 0.10
N MET A 125 -6.63 -5.94 -0.49
CA MET A 125 -5.40 -5.59 0.23
C MET A 125 -4.82 -4.32 -0.35
N PHE A 126 -4.41 -3.39 0.52
CA PHE A 126 -3.83 -2.11 0.11
C PHE A 126 -2.33 -2.13 0.35
N ASN A 127 -1.57 -1.85 -0.70
CA ASN A 127 -0.11 -1.83 -0.71
C ASN A 127 0.39 -0.50 -1.26
N SER A 128 1.63 -0.16 -0.91
CA SER A 128 2.27 0.99 -1.54
C SER A 128 2.33 0.82 -3.06
N TYR A 129 2.05 1.89 -3.80
CA TYR A 129 2.06 1.87 -5.26
C TYR A 129 3.43 1.40 -5.78
N GLY A 130 3.41 0.42 -6.68
CA GLY A 130 4.63 -0.17 -7.25
C GLY A 130 5.25 -1.30 -6.41
N ASP A 131 4.68 -1.64 -5.25
CA ASP A 131 5.08 -2.84 -4.51
C ASP A 131 4.36 -4.08 -5.04
N PHE A 132 5.04 -4.83 -5.89
CA PHE A 132 4.54 -6.07 -6.49
C PHE A 132 5.01 -7.34 -5.78
N GLY A 133 5.75 -7.22 -4.67
CA GLY A 133 6.37 -8.36 -3.99
C GLY A 133 5.37 -9.45 -3.59
N GLN A 134 4.24 -9.06 -3.01
CA GLN A 134 3.20 -9.99 -2.58
C GLN A 134 2.46 -10.65 -3.76
N PHE A 135 2.26 -9.94 -4.86
CA PHE A 135 1.71 -10.52 -6.08
C PHE A 135 2.69 -11.52 -6.71
N LEU A 136 3.95 -11.17 -6.83
CA LEU A 136 4.97 -12.05 -7.39
C LEU A 136 5.18 -13.32 -6.54
N SER A 137 5.14 -13.21 -5.21
CA SER A 137 5.22 -14.36 -4.29
C SER A 137 3.96 -15.23 -4.26
N GLY A 138 2.81 -14.74 -4.78
CA GLY A 138 1.55 -15.48 -4.81
C GLY A 138 0.64 -15.25 -3.61
N SER A 139 0.94 -14.28 -2.77
CA SER A 139 0.05 -13.87 -1.65
C SER A 139 -1.12 -13.00 -2.12
N ILE A 140 -1.00 -12.39 -3.30
CA ILE A 140 -2.05 -11.64 -4.00
C ILE A 140 -2.35 -12.35 -5.32
N ASP A 141 -3.63 -12.55 -5.63
CA ASP A 141 -4.09 -13.23 -6.84
C ASP A 141 -4.29 -12.28 -8.02
N ILE A 142 -4.87 -11.11 -7.74
CA ILE A 142 -5.15 -10.05 -8.71
C ILE A 142 -4.52 -8.77 -8.19
N ILE A 143 -3.76 -8.05 -9.02
CA ILE A 143 -3.20 -6.75 -8.63
C ILE A 143 -3.57 -5.66 -9.64
N PHE A 144 -3.96 -4.49 -9.13
CA PHE A 144 -4.12 -3.29 -9.93
C PHE A 144 -2.75 -2.69 -10.25
N SER A 145 -2.56 -2.30 -11.52
CA SER A 145 -1.31 -1.71 -12.00
C SER A 145 -1.55 -0.84 -13.23
N GLU A 146 -0.52 -0.19 -13.72
CA GLU A 146 -0.45 0.32 -15.07
C GLU A 146 0.17 -0.74 -16.01
N ARG A 147 -0.24 -0.72 -17.28
CA ARG A 147 0.28 -1.66 -18.27
C ARG A 147 1.80 -1.58 -18.37
N GLY A 148 2.45 -2.72 -18.30
CA GLY A 148 3.90 -2.83 -18.42
C GLY A 148 4.69 -2.53 -17.14
N ALA A 149 4.06 -2.13 -16.04
CA ALA A 149 4.76 -1.83 -14.78
C ALA A 149 5.48 -3.05 -14.18
N LEU A 150 4.92 -4.25 -14.38
CA LEU A 150 5.56 -5.52 -13.98
C LEU A 150 6.63 -6.02 -14.97
N GLY A 151 6.95 -5.24 -16.00
CA GLY A 151 7.89 -5.61 -17.04
C GLY A 151 7.36 -6.71 -17.97
N LYS A 152 8.19 -7.14 -18.91
CA LYS A 152 7.82 -8.25 -19.82
C LYS A 152 7.98 -9.58 -19.11
N ASN A 153 6.91 -10.04 -18.48
CA ASN A 153 6.87 -11.33 -17.79
C ASN A 153 5.78 -12.23 -18.42
N ALA A 154 6.18 -13.26 -19.15
CA ALA A 154 5.26 -14.18 -19.80
C ALA A 154 4.31 -14.94 -18.82
N GLY A 155 4.61 -14.93 -17.53
CA GLY A 155 3.78 -15.53 -16.49
C GLY A 155 2.67 -14.61 -15.96
N ILE A 156 2.51 -13.40 -16.53
CA ILE A 156 1.51 -12.41 -16.09
C ILE A 156 0.61 -12.05 -17.26
N LEU A 157 -0.70 -12.02 -17.00
CA LEU A 157 -1.73 -11.54 -17.93
C LEU A 157 -2.19 -10.16 -17.45
N GLU A 158 -2.24 -9.20 -18.35
CA GLU A 158 -2.71 -7.83 -18.09
C GLU A 158 -4.07 -7.63 -18.75
N HIS A 159 -5.09 -7.38 -17.93
CA HIS A 159 -6.46 -7.14 -18.36
C HIS A 159 -6.76 -5.65 -18.26
N HIS A 160 -6.96 -4.98 -19.41
CA HIS A 160 -7.35 -3.57 -19.46
C HIS A 160 -8.65 -3.31 -18.69
N ILE A 161 -8.69 -2.23 -17.92
CA ILE A 161 -9.87 -1.80 -17.20
C ILE A 161 -10.36 -0.44 -17.71
N TYR A 162 -9.48 0.57 -17.66
CA TYR A 162 -9.75 1.93 -18.13
C TYR A 162 -8.46 2.74 -18.31
N ASP A 163 -8.59 3.87 -19.03
CA ASP A 163 -7.53 4.87 -19.16
C ASP A 163 -7.72 5.98 -18.12
N SER A 164 -6.70 6.20 -17.29
CA SER A 164 -6.71 7.26 -16.29
C SER A 164 -5.95 8.48 -16.76
N ASN A 165 -6.55 9.67 -16.59
CA ASN A 165 -5.94 10.94 -16.93
C ASN A 165 -4.89 11.36 -15.89
N ILE A 166 -4.05 12.35 -16.28
CA ILE A 166 -3.19 13.09 -15.36
C ILE A 166 -3.92 14.36 -14.92
N TYR A 167 -3.90 14.64 -13.63
CA TYR A 167 -4.52 15.80 -13.03
C TYR A 167 -3.48 16.70 -12.37
N LEU A 168 -3.75 18.00 -12.35
CA LEU A 168 -3.01 18.94 -11.51
C LEU A 168 -3.68 19.02 -10.14
N VAL A 169 -2.95 18.71 -9.09
CA VAL A 169 -3.42 18.88 -7.70
C VAL A 169 -2.89 20.18 -7.14
N THR A 170 -3.81 21.00 -6.65
CA THR A 170 -3.54 22.31 -6.05
C THR A 170 -4.25 22.40 -4.70
N ARG A 171 -3.97 23.42 -3.92
CA ARG A 171 -4.85 23.79 -2.81
C ARG A 171 -6.25 24.12 -3.35
N ASP A 172 -7.26 23.95 -2.52
CA ASP A 172 -8.66 24.23 -2.86
C ASP A 172 -8.95 25.72 -3.10
N ASP A 173 -8.16 26.63 -2.48
CA ASP A 173 -8.22 28.08 -2.63
C ASP A 173 -7.30 28.64 -3.75
N ASP A 174 -6.55 27.78 -4.47
CA ASP A 174 -5.64 28.21 -5.53
C ASP A 174 -6.41 28.81 -6.72
N PRO A 175 -5.96 29.96 -7.29
CA PRO A 175 -6.60 30.58 -8.45
C PRO A 175 -6.76 29.64 -9.64
N LEU A 176 -5.88 28.66 -9.86
CA LEU A 176 -5.97 27.66 -10.94
C LEU A 176 -7.24 26.81 -10.85
N THR A 177 -7.85 26.68 -9.67
CA THR A 177 -9.10 25.93 -9.49
C THR A 177 -10.31 26.52 -10.21
N ARG A 178 -10.18 27.76 -10.73
CA ARG A 178 -11.22 28.47 -11.49
C ARG A 178 -11.17 28.18 -12.98
N LEU A 179 -10.06 27.57 -13.44
CA LEU A 179 -9.89 27.18 -14.84
C LEU A 179 -10.59 25.84 -15.10
N GLU A 180 -11.27 25.72 -16.20
CA GLU A 180 -11.91 24.47 -16.64
C GLU A 180 -10.85 23.43 -17.06
N LEU A 181 -9.77 23.91 -17.69
CA LEU A 181 -8.62 23.13 -18.15
C LEU A 181 -7.36 23.93 -17.88
N ILE A 182 -6.37 23.32 -17.25
CA ILE A 182 -5.09 23.94 -16.94
C ILE A 182 -4.06 23.46 -17.97
N HIS A 183 -3.34 24.41 -18.56
CA HIS A 183 -2.27 24.17 -19.51
C HIS A 183 -0.89 24.31 -18.85
N GLU A 184 0.15 23.76 -19.48
CA GLU A 184 1.53 23.85 -18.98
C GLU A 184 1.97 25.30 -18.74
N GLY A 185 1.56 26.25 -19.58
CA GLY A 185 1.86 27.68 -19.45
C GLY A 185 1.28 28.34 -18.19
N ASP A 186 0.18 27.83 -17.65
CA ASP A 186 -0.45 28.34 -16.42
C ASP A 186 0.37 28.05 -15.16
N LEU A 187 1.38 27.17 -15.28
CA LEU A 187 2.27 26.78 -14.20
C LEU A 187 3.49 27.69 -14.06
N GLN A 188 3.65 28.71 -14.90
CA GLN A 188 4.78 29.62 -14.85
C GLN A 188 4.88 30.30 -13.46
N GLY A 189 6.10 30.29 -12.88
CA GLY A 189 6.36 30.83 -11.57
C GLY A 189 5.83 30.00 -10.38
N ARG A 190 5.37 28.79 -10.66
CA ARG A 190 4.96 27.83 -9.62
C ARG A 190 6.08 26.85 -9.29
N THR A 191 6.00 26.22 -8.15
CA THR A 191 6.85 25.08 -7.77
C THR A 191 6.11 23.77 -7.97
N LEU A 192 6.65 22.89 -8.83
CA LEU A 192 6.11 21.55 -9.05
C LEU A 192 6.70 20.58 -8.03
N MET A 193 5.85 19.98 -7.22
CA MET A 193 6.24 18.89 -6.32
C MET A 193 6.34 17.59 -7.12
N VAL A 194 7.49 16.93 -7.07
CA VAL A 194 7.77 15.70 -7.80
C VAL A 194 7.95 14.56 -6.80
N GLY A 195 7.09 13.56 -6.85
CA GLY A 195 7.20 12.37 -6.00
C GLY A 195 8.31 11.42 -6.47
N GLY A 196 9.11 10.91 -5.53
CA GLY A 196 10.21 9.98 -5.84
C GLY A 196 9.77 8.67 -6.50
N GLY A 197 8.53 8.24 -6.26
CA GLY A 197 7.91 7.04 -6.84
C GLY A 197 7.05 7.28 -8.08
N SER A 198 7.16 8.46 -8.75
CA SER A 198 6.36 8.75 -9.94
C SER A 198 6.54 7.69 -11.04
N PRO A 199 5.44 7.16 -11.62
CA PRO A 199 5.51 6.25 -12.77
C PRO A 199 6.25 6.86 -13.96
N PRO A 200 6.82 6.05 -14.87
CA PRO A 200 7.58 6.56 -16.01
C PRO A 200 6.82 7.61 -16.85
N ILE A 201 5.56 7.35 -17.19
CA ILE A 201 4.69 8.27 -17.94
C ILE A 201 4.58 9.62 -17.22
N LEU A 202 4.25 9.62 -15.93
CA LEU A 202 4.12 10.85 -15.15
C LEU A 202 5.45 11.60 -15.05
N ARG A 203 6.54 10.87 -14.88
CA ARG A 203 7.89 11.44 -14.80
C ARG A 203 8.28 12.17 -16.10
N ASP A 204 7.92 11.63 -17.25
CA ASP A 204 8.21 12.26 -18.53
C ASP A 204 7.38 13.53 -18.74
N VAL A 205 6.11 13.54 -18.33
CA VAL A 205 5.27 14.75 -18.31
C VAL A 205 5.85 15.79 -17.35
N GLN A 206 6.24 15.40 -16.14
CA GLN A 206 6.86 16.31 -15.16
C GLN A 206 8.13 16.95 -15.71
N LYS A 207 9.01 16.17 -16.36
CA LYS A 207 10.23 16.70 -17.01
C LYS A 207 9.89 17.69 -18.12
N ARG A 208 8.90 17.40 -18.96
CA ARG A 208 8.44 18.28 -20.03
C ARG A 208 7.94 19.62 -19.48
N VAL A 209 7.07 19.58 -18.47
CA VAL A 209 6.53 20.77 -17.80
C VAL A 209 7.66 21.63 -17.21
N ILE A 210 8.60 21.03 -16.51
CA ILE A 210 9.76 21.75 -15.93
C ILE A 210 10.60 22.42 -17.01
N ALA A 211 10.87 21.70 -18.10
CA ALA A 211 11.74 22.21 -19.17
C ALA A 211 11.10 23.35 -19.99
N GLN A 212 9.79 23.28 -20.26
CA GLN A 212 9.11 24.23 -21.12
C GLN A 212 8.61 25.47 -20.41
N SER A 213 8.16 25.34 -19.18
CA SER A 213 7.43 26.40 -18.47
C SER A 213 8.29 27.23 -17.52
N GLY A 214 9.59 26.93 -17.38
CA GLY A 214 10.43 27.60 -16.37
C GLY A 214 9.92 27.43 -14.95
N VAL A 215 9.31 26.27 -14.69
CA VAL A 215 8.74 25.88 -13.39
C VAL A 215 9.86 25.39 -12.48
N GLU A 216 9.94 25.91 -11.28
CA GLU A 216 10.80 25.35 -10.25
C GLU A 216 10.27 23.99 -9.80
N TYR A 217 11.13 23.09 -9.32
CA TYR A 217 10.67 21.81 -8.79
C TYR A 217 11.27 21.48 -7.44
N PHE A 218 10.54 20.69 -6.67
CA PHE A 218 10.94 20.17 -5.38
C PHE A 218 10.64 18.68 -5.29
N ASN A 219 11.65 17.88 -4.91
CA ASN A 219 11.49 16.44 -4.77
C ASN A 219 10.84 16.10 -3.41
N SER A 220 9.73 15.37 -3.47
CA SER A 220 9.07 14.76 -2.32
C SER A 220 9.41 13.27 -2.24
N ASN A 221 9.38 12.69 -1.05
CA ASN A 221 9.74 11.28 -0.85
C ASN A 221 8.73 10.31 -1.50
N ASP A 222 7.44 10.60 -1.34
CA ASP A 222 6.33 9.77 -1.80
C ASP A 222 5.11 10.63 -2.16
N HIS A 223 4.03 9.97 -2.59
CA HIS A 223 2.80 10.64 -2.99
C HIS A 223 2.13 11.38 -1.82
N ASP A 224 2.05 10.78 -0.65
CA ASP A 224 1.40 11.36 0.52
C ASP A 224 2.14 12.59 1.02
N THR A 225 3.46 12.52 1.11
CA THR A 225 4.32 13.67 1.42
C THR A 225 4.12 14.78 0.39
N THR A 226 3.96 14.43 -0.89
CA THR A 226 3.68 15.38 -1.97
C THR A 226 2.35 16.11 -1.73
N LEU A 227 1.27 15.38 -1.42
CA LEU A 227 -0.04 15.98 -1.13
C LEU A 227 0.00 16.88 0.11
N VAL A 228 0.67 16.49 1.18
CA VAL A 228 0.87 17.34 2.38
C VAL A 228 1.59 18.62 2.01
N ASN A 229 2.63 18.58 1.18
CA ASN A 229 3.34 19.76 0.71
C ASN A 229 2.45 20.69 -0.13
N VAL A 230 1.60 20.12 -1.01
CA VAL A 230 0.61 20.89 -1.78
C VAL A 230 -0.42 21.54 -0.85
N ALA A 231 -1.02 20.81 0.06
CA ALA A 231 -1.98 21.34 1.04
C ALA A 231 -1.38 22.44 1.93
N SER A 232 -0.07 22.33 2.22
CA SER A 232 0.69 23.36 2.97
C SER A 232 1.06 24.59 2.14
N GLY A 233 0.67 24.65 0.86
CA GLY A 233 0.92 25.80 -0.02
C GLY A 233 2.35 25.90 -0.57
N LYS A 234 3.14 24.83 -0.51
CA LYS A 234 4.53 24.84 -1.01
C LYS A 234 4.62 24.74 -2.54
N GLY A 235 3.56 24.27 -3.20
CA GLY A 235 3.53 24.14 -4.64
C GLY A 235 2.30 23.39 -5.13
N VAL A 236 2.38 22.88 -6.36
CA VAL A 236 1.36 22.06 -7.01
C VAL A 236 1.98 20.72 -7.43
N CYS A 237 1.19 19.68 -7.71
CA CYS A 237 1.73 18.43 -8.24
C CYS A 237 0.87 17.86 -9.37
N LEU A 238 1.51 17.11 -10.26
CA LEU A 238 0.82 16.26 -11.21
C LEU A 238 0.64 14.87 -10.59
N SER A 239 -0.57 14.32 -10.73
CA SER A 239 -0.91 13.02 -10.14
C SER A 239 -1.82 12.22 -11.07
N PRO A 240 -1.70 10.88 -11.08
CA PRO A 240 -2.62 10.01 -11.80
C PRO A 240 -4.03 10.08 -11.23
N GLY A 241 -5.04 10.08 -12.10
CA GLY A 241 -6.45 10.12 -11.67
C GLY A 241 -6.87 8.90 -10.86
N PHE A 242 -6.24 7.75 -11.05
CA PHE A 242 -6.54 6.55 -10.26
C PHE A 242 -6.17 6.68 -8.76
N LEU A 243 -5.40 7.72 -8.38
CA LEU A 243 -5.12 8.08 -6.99
C LEU A 243 -6.03 9.20 -6.47
N MET A 244 -6.99 9.66 -7.28
CA MET A 244 -7.89 10.76 -6.91
C MET A 244 -8.78 10.39 -5.73
N GLN A 245 -8.72 11.22 -4.69
CA GLN A 245 -9.61 11.16 -3.55
C GLN A 245 -10.23 12.54 -3.30
N GLU A 246 -11.50 12.57 -2.89
CA GLU A 246 -12.15 13.78 -2.43
C GLU A 246 -11.77 14.02 -0.96
N GLU A 247 -10.74 14.82 -0.74
CA GLU A 247 -10.28 15.23 0.59
C GLU A 247 -10.30 16.76 0.69
N GLN A 248 -10.47 17.28 1.91
CA GLN A 248 -10.40 18.71 2.18
C GLN A 248 -8.94 19.23 2.06
N GLY A 249 -8.79 20.44 1.57
CA GLY A 249 -7.51 21.16 1.51
C GLY A 249 -6.82 21.13 0.16
N PHE A 250 -7.27 20.30 -0.79
CA PHE A 250 -6.76 20.31 -2.16
C PHE A 250 -7.81 19.90 -3.19
N LYS A 251 -7.59 20.32 -4.43
CA LYS A 251 -8.47 20.07 -5.57
C LYS A 251 -7.69 19.41 -6.72
N TRP A 252 -8.32 18.42 -7.33
CA TRP A 252 -7.87 17.76 -8.55
C TRP A 252 -8.47 18.50 -9.76
N ASN A 253 -7.59 19.12 -10.52
CA ASN A 253 -7.98 19.95 -11.65
C ASN A 253 -7.61 19.25 -12.96
N ARG A 254 -8.43 19.37 -14.01
CA ARG A 254 -8.10 18.84 -15.33
C ARG A 254 -6.86 19.52 -15.85
N PHE A 255 -5.91 18.71 -16.31
CA PHE A 255 -4.65 19.15 -16.89
C PHE A 255 -4.59 18.77 -18.36
N ASP A 256 -4.21 19.69 -19.23
CA ASP A 256 -4.08 19.46 -20.67
C ASP A 256 -2.83 18.63 -20.96
N CYS A 257 -3.05 17.33 -21.05
CA CYS A 257 -1.99 16.34 -21.22
C CYS A 257 -2.54 15.17 -22.07
N PRO A 258 -1.91 14.83 -23.20
CA PRO A 258 -2.36 13.71 -24.03
C PRO A 258 -2.05 12.34 -23.43
N GLU A 259 -1.07 12.29 -22.53
CA GLU A 259 -0.64 11.06 -21.89
C GLU A 259 -1.69 10.56 -20.89
N ARG A 260 -1.88 9.24 -20.88
CA ARG A 260 -2.81 8.55 -19.99
C ARG A 260 -2.18 7.29 -19.46
N PHE A 261 -2.66 6.83 -18.33
CA PHE A 261 -2.31 5.54 -17.75
C PHE A 261 -3.29 4.47 -18.24
N ASP A 262 -2.78 3.46 -18.92
CA ASP A 262 -3.56 2.24 -19.21
C ASP A 262 -3.62 1.40 -17.92
N CYS A 263 -4.72 1.56 -17.18
CA CYS A 263 -4.95 0.85 -15.93
C CYS A 263 -5.41 -0.57 -16.20
N VAL A 264 -4.72 -1.53 -15.58
CA VAL A 264 -4.92 -2.96 -15.78
C VAL A 264 -5.11 -3.69 -14.45
N LEU A 265 -5.82 -4.83 -14.50
CA LEU A 265 -5.69 -5.87 -13.49
C LEU A 265 -4.74 -6.94 -14.00
N CYS A 266 -3.74 -7.27 -13.19
CA CYS A 266 -2.79 -8.32 -13.51
C CYS A 266 -3.16 -9.60 -12.76
N THR A 267 -3.12 -10.74 -13.48
CA THR A 267 -3.28 -12.09 -12.92
C THR A 267 -2.11 -12.97 -13.33
N LYS A 268 -1.89 -14.08 -12.64
CA LYS A 268 -0.90 -15.05 -13.05
C LYS A 268 -1.44 -15.91 -14.21
N ALA A 269 -0.64 -16.12 -15.24
CA ALA A 269 -1.02 -16.90 -16.42
C ALA A 269 -1.32 -18.39 -16.09
N ASN A 270 -0.75 -18.90 -15.00
CA ASN A 270 -0.99 -20.26 -14.51
C ASN A 270 -2.17 -20.37 -13.52
N ASP A 271 -2.84 -19.26 -13.19
CA ASP A 271 -4.07 -19.32 -12.39
C ASP A 271 -5.24 -19.70 -13.29
N THR A 272 -5.72 -20.92 -13.13
CA THR A 272 -6.80 -21.49 -13.94
C THR A 272 -8.17 -21.39 -13.28
N ARG A 273 -8.28 -20.71 -12.13
CA ARG A 273 -9.55 -20.56 -11.41
C ARG A 273 -10.54 -19.72 -12.21
N ASP A 274 -11.71 -20.32 -12.51
CA ASP A 274 -12.82 -19.61 -13.16
C ASP A 274 -13.30 -18.41 -12.34
N SER A 275 -13.24 -18.52 -11.02
CA SER A 275 -13.59 -17.45 -10.08
C SER A 275 -12.71 -16.21 -10.25
N VAL A 276 -11.40 -16.38 -10.43
CA VAL A 276 -10.47 -15.26 -10.65
C VAL A 276 -10.76 -14.56 -11.97
N ARG A 277 -10.89 -15.33 -13.06
CA ARG A 277 -11.24 -14.81 -14.39
C ARG A 277 -12.56 -14.04 -14.34
N ARG A 278 -13.59 -14.63 -13.72
CA ARG A 278 -14.92 -14.02 -13.63
C ARG A 278 -14.94 -12.72 -12.85
N LEU A 279 -14.18 -12.62 -11.76
CA LEU A 279 -14.06 -11.37 -10.99
C LEU A 279 -13.44 -10.26 -11.83
N VAL A 280 -12.37 -10.55 -12.58
CA VAL A 280 -11.73 -9.62 -13.52
C VAL A 280 -12.72 -9.13 -14.58
N GLU A 281 -13.47 -10.05 -15.20
CA GLU A 281 -14.50 -9.72 -16.20
C GLU A 281 -15.58 -8.80 -15.62
N ILE A 282 -16.10 -9.10 -14.43
CA ILE A 282 -17.12 -8.26 -13.77
C ILE A 282 -16.59 -6.85 -13.53
N ILE A 283 -15.35 -6.72 -13.06
CA ILE A 283 -14.73 -5.41 -12.84
C ILE A 283 -14.60 -4.65 -14.17
N ALA A 284 -14.05 -5.29 -15.20
CA ALA A 284 -13.88 -4.68 -16.52
C ALA A 284 -15.22 -4.24 -17.14
N ASP A 285 -16.26 -5.09 -17.04
CA ASP A 285 -17.61 -4.77 -17.53
C ASP A 285 -18.25 -3.57 -16.83
N LEU A 286 -17.98 -3.37 -15.54
CA LEU A 286 -18.49 -2.23 -14.79
C LEU A 286 -17.81 -0.93 -15.23
N TYR A 287 -16.50 -0.97 -15.47
CA TYR A 287 -15.76 0.18 -16.00
C TYR A 287 -16.13 0.51 -17.44
N ALA A 288 -16.32 -0.49 -18.31
CA ALA A 288 -16.70 -0.31 -19.71
C ALA A 288 -18.06 0.37 -19.89
N LYS A 289 -18.96 0.30 -18.89
CA LYS A 289 -20.29 0.92 -18.88
C LYS A 289 -20.30 2.33 -18.27
N TYR A 290 -19.16 2.81 -17.81
CA TYR A 290 -19.05 4.08 -17.14
C TYR A 290 -18.58 5.18 -18.09
N ASP A 291 -19.42 6.17 -18.35
CA ASP A 291 -19.14 7.30 -19.26
C ASP A 291 -18.55 8.54 -18.55
N GLY A 292 -18.24 8.43 -17.26
CA GLY A 292 -17.72 9.57 -16.50
C GLY A 292 -16.17 9.66 -16.51
N PRO A 293 -15.60 10.72 -15.95
CA PRO A 293 -14.16 10.89 -15.85
C PRO A 293 -13.53 9.83 -14.92
N LEU A 294 -12.45 9.22 -15.40
CA LEU A 294 -11.63 8.23 -14.68
C LEU A 294 -10.19 8.71 -14.56
#